data_8c05f2a54a36dbd9470ea635366eb228
#
_entry.id   8c05f2a54a36dbd9470ea635366eb228
#
_cell.length_a   1.000
_cell.length_b   1.000
_cell.length_c   1.000
_cell.angle_alpha   90.00
_cell.angle_beta   90.00
_cell.angle_gamma   90.00
#
_symmetry.space_group_name_H-M   'P 1'
#
loop_
_entity.id
_entity.type
_entity.pdbx_description
1 polymer ?
#
loop_
_entity_poly.entity_id
_entity_poly.type
_entity_poly.pdbx_seq_one_letter_code
_entity_poly.pdbx_strand_id
1 'polypeptide(L)'
;GFNFVMKTIHDIRRSNARKLRDGVGGNSSFATMIDREPTQTSRFMGDGATKNIGDSMARHIEKCFDLPVGWLDQEHQTTNITKKPDVSITNKKITLVPVISWVQAGAWKEVGYSEVDLSTTETYPCPVPCGEMTYILRVIGDSMIDEYRPGDMIFVDPEVPACHGDDVIALMHDTGETTFKRLIEDGTQRYLKALNPNWPEPYIKINGNCSIIGTVIFSGKPRRYKIKA
;
A
#
# COMPACT_ATOMS: atom_id res chain seq x y z
N GLY A 1 -34.75 37.38 11.21
CA GLY A 1 -35.06 35.97 11.40
C GLY A 1 -34.12 35.12 10.58
N PHE A 2 -33.22 34.38 11.25
CA PHE A 2 -32.39 33.37 10.56
C PHE A 2 -33.28 32.17 10.28
N ASN A 3 -33.65 31.93 8.99
CA ASN A 3 -34.27 30.69 8.56
C ASN A 3 -33.23 29.58 8.61
N PHE A 4 -33.28 28.80 9.68
CA PHE A 4 -32.51 27.54 9.77
C PHE A 4 -33.24 26.49 8.91
N VAL A 5 -32.80 26.32 7.67
CA VAL A 5 -33.32 25.23 6.82
C VAL A 5 -32.67 23.94 7.31
N MET A 6 -33.48 23.10 7.99
CA MET A 6 -33.04 21.74 8.38
C MET A 6 -32.76 20.93 7.12
N LYS A 7 -31.51 20.50 6.94
CA LYS A 7 -31.13 19.59 5.86
C LYS A 7 -31.67 18.21 6.12
N THR A 8 -32.20 17.57 5.09
CA THR A 8 -32.63 16.16 5.17
C THR A 8 -31.40 15.23 5.15
N ILE A 9 -31.57 14.00 5.60
CA ILE A 9 -30.53 12.95 5.50
C ILE A 9 -30.03 12.78 4.05
N HIS A 10 -30.93 12.96 3.08
CA HIS A 10 -30.59 12.86 1.67
C HIS A 10 -29.72 14.03 1.19
N ASP A 11 -29.92 15.21 1.72
CA ASP A 11 -29.11 16.40 1.41
C ASP A 11 -27.71 16.25 2.01
N ILE A 12 -27.61 15.71 3.22
CA ILE A 12 -26.35 15.43 3.90
C ILE A 12 -25.55 14.39 3.10
N ARG A 13 -26.16 13.25 2.76
CA ARG A 13 -25.54 12.19 1.98
C ARG A 13 -25.07 12.68 0.62
N ARG A 14 -25.89 13.47 -0.08
CA ARG A 14 -25.54 14.03 -1.38
C ARG A 14 -24.36 15.01 -1.27
N SER A 15 -24.37 15.86 -0.26
CA SER A 15 -23.29 16.80 0.00
C SER A 15 -21.97 16.06 0.26
N ASN A 16 -22.00 15.03 1.09
CA ASN A 16 -20.81 14.23 1.41
C ASN A 16 -20.32 13.42 0.21
N ALA A 17 -21.20 12.79 -0.56
CA ALA A 17 -20.85 12.08 -1.78
C ALA A 17 -20.21 13.00 -2.84
N ARG A 18 -20.68 14.25 -2.97
CA ARG A 18 -20.06 15.26 -3.82
C ARG A 18 -18.65 15.61 -3.36
N LYS A 19 -18.43 15.76 -2.05
CA LYS A 19 -17.08 15.98 -1.50
C LYS A 19 -16.12 14.84 -1.84
N LEU A 20 -16.57 13.59 -1.69
CA LEU A 20 -15.78 12.42 -2.07
C LEU A 20 -15.47 12.42 -3.56
N ARG A 21 -16.47 12.67 -4.41
CA ARG A 21 -16.30 12.79 -5.87
C ARG A 21 -15.25 13.83 -6.24
N ASP A 22 -15.34 15.00 -5.63
CA ASP A 22 -14.44 16.12 -5.93
C ASP A 22 -13.01 15.81 -5.44
N GLY A 23 -12.89 15.07 -4.33
CA GLY A 23 -11.62 14.60 -3.77
C GLY A 23 -10.89 13.59 -4.68
N VAL A 24 -11.60 12.79 -5.47
CA VAL A 24 -11.00 11.78 -6.37
C VAL A 24 -10.89 12.23 -7.83
N GLY A 25 -11.12 13.52 -8.11
CA GLY A 25 -10.92 14.08 -9.44
C GLY A 25 -12.15 14.03 -10.36
N GLY A 26 -13.36 13.83 -9.81
CA GLY A 26 -14.60 13.98 -10.53
C GLY A 26 -15.45 12.71 -10.66
N ASN A 27 -16.53 12.83 -11.43
CA ASN A 27 -17.59 11.81 -11.48
C ASN A 27 -17.14 10.48 -12.08
N SER A 28 -16.26 10.48 -13.08
CA SER A 28 -15.77 9.24 -13.71
C SER A 28 -14.93 8.42 -12.74
N SER A 29 -13.98 9.07 -12.06
CA SER A 29 -13.14 8.42 -11.05
C SER A 29 -13.97 7.89 -9.88
N PHE A 30 -14.93 8.70 -9.40
CA PHE A 30 -15.84 8.28 -8.33
C PHE A 30 -16.68 7.06 -8.74
N ALA A 31 -17.24 7.08 -9.95
CA ALA A 31 -18.04 5.98 -10.47
C ALA A 31 -17.24 4.66 -10.53
N THR A 32 -16.01 4.73 -11.04
CA THR A 32 -15.09 3.59 -11.07
C THR A 32 -14.83 3.04 -9.67
N MET A 33 -14.56 3.91 -8.68
CA MET A 33 -14.28 3.48 -7.30
C MET A 33 -15.45 2.76 -6.62
N ILE A 34 -16.68 3.11 -6.95
CA ILE A 34 -17.87 2.48 -6.37
C ILE A 34 -18.51 1.42 -7.28
N ASP A 35 -17.81 0.99 -8.32
CA ASP A 35 -18.26 0.00 -9.30
C ASP A 35 -19.63 0.35 -9.89
N ARG A 36 -19.73 1.57 -10.46
CA ARG A 36 -20.94 2.09 -11.12
C ARG A 36 -20.58 2.88 -12.38
N GLU A 37 -21.57 3.02 -13.25
CA GLU A 37 -21.44 3.87 -14.42
C GLU A 37 -21.54 5.38 -14.05
N PRO A 38 -20.79 6.28 -14.72
CA PRO A 38 -20.86 7.72 -14.48
C PRO A 38 -22.26 8.31 -14.61
N THR A 39 -23.09 7.74 -15.50
CA THR A 39 -24.49 8.13 -15.68
C THR A 39 -25.37 7.75 -14.50
N GLN A 40 -25.06 6.67 -13.80
CA GLN A 40 -25.77 6.25 -12.59
C GLN A 40 -25.43 7.16 -11.41
N THR A 41 -24.15 7.52 -11.25
CA THR A 41 -23.70 8.42 -10.16
C THR A 41 -24.24 9.82 -10.34
N SER A 42 -24.31 10.32 -11.58
CA SER A 42 -24.91 11.63 -11.88
C SER A 42 -26.37 11.76 -11.45
N ARG A 43 -27.13 10.64 -11.43
CA ARG A 43 -28.56 10.66 -11.02
C ARG A 43 -28.78 10.99 -9.56
N PHE A 44 -27.82 10.74 -8.68
CA PHE A 44 -27.93 11.06 -7.26
C PHE A 44 -26.95 12.13 -6.76
N MET A 45 -25.96 12.52 -7.58
CA MET A 45 -24.97 13.55 -7.23
C MET A 45 -24.96 14.78 -8.15
N GLY A 46 -25.54 14.70 -9.37
CA GLY A 46 -25.58 15.80 -10.30
C GLY A 46 -26.37 17.01 -9.78
N ASP A 47 -26.22 18.17 -10.42
CA ASP A 47 -26.94 19.40 -10.03
C ASP A 47 -28.44 19.27 -10.20
N GLY A 48 -28.90 18.41 -11.15
CA GLY A 48 -30.28 18.00 -11.32
C GLY A 48 -30.58 16.60 -10.78
N ALA A 49 -30.01 16.22 -9.64
CA ALA A 49 -30.17 14.86 -9.10
C ALA A 49 -31.63 14.49 -8.90
N THR A 50 -32.07 13.44 -9.60
CA THR A 50 -33.46 12.93 -9.57
C THR A 50 -33.66 11.77 -8.58
N LYS A 51 -32.57 11.23 -8.01
CA LYS A 51 -32.58 10.12 -7.07
C LYS A 51 -31.88 10.48 -5.76
N ASN A 52 -32.31 9.89 -4.68
CA ASN A 52 -31.66 10.00 -3.39
C ASN A 52 -30.65 8.87 -3.17
N ILE A 53 -29.66 9.12 -2.31
CA ILE A 53 -28.75 8.10 -1.82
C ILE A 53 -29.45 7.38 -0.67
N GLY A 54 -29.98 6.17 -0.95
CA GLY A 54 -30.56 5.31 0.08
C GLY A 54 -29.50 4.64 0.96
N ASP A 55 -29.95 3.95 2.02
CA ASP A 55 -29.06 3.33 3.01
C ASP A 55 -28.07 2.34 2.40
N SER A 56 -28.55 1.44 1.53
CA SER A 56 -27.67 0.45 0.87
C SER A 56 -26.57 1.10 0.04
N MET A 57 -26.90 2.17 -0.68
CA MET A 57 -25.92 2.90 -1.51
C MET A 57 -24.96 3.70 -0.63
N ALA A 58 -25.44 4.29 0.48
CA ALA A 58 -24.58 4.99 1.42
C ALA A 58 -23.55 4.04 2.04
N ARG A 59 -23.97 2.87 2.53
CA ARG A 59 -23.06 1.84 3.07
C ARG A 59 -22.09 1.30 2.02
N HIS A 60 -22.54 1.17 0.78
CA HIS A 60 -21.68 0.75 -0.33
C HIS A 60 -20.57 1.79 -0.62
N ILE A 61 -20.93 3.07 -0.71
CA ILE A 61 -19.96 4.16 -0.91
C ILE A 61 -18.95 4.19 0.24
N GLU A 62 -19.42 4.14 1.49
CA GLU A 62 -18.55 4.14 2.67
C GLU A 62 -17.54 2.99 2.62
N LYS A 63 -18.00 1.80 2.27
CA LYS A 63 -17.12 0.63 2.12
C LYS A 63 -16.06 0.83 1.03
N CYS A 64 -16.44 1.39 -0.12
CA CYS A 64 -15.51 1.62 -1.23
C CYS A 64 -14.47 2.71 -0.94
N PHE A 65 -14.79 3.62 -0.02
CA PHE A 65 -13.90 4.70 0.41
C PHE A 65 -13.22 4.45 1.77
N ASP A 66 -13.36 3.23 2.31
CA ASP A 66 -12.83 2.85 3.64
C ASP A 66 -13.24 3.81 4.76
N LEU A 67 -14.50 4.21 4.75
CA LEU A 67 -15.10 5.13 5.72
C LEU A 67 -15.91 4.37 6.78
N PRO A 68 -15.99 4.90 8.02
CA PRO A 68 -16.86 4.31 9.05
C PRO A 68 -18.32 4.27 8.62
N VAL A 69 -19.04 3.23 9.06
CA VAL A 69 -20.49 3.12 8.84
C VAL A 69 -21.19 4.34 9.45
N GLY A 70 -22.02 5.02 8.64
CA GLY A 70 -22.74 6.24 9.05
C GLY A 70 -21.98 7.53 8.77
N TRP A 71 -20.81 7.47 8.18
CA TRP A 71 -20.05 8.68 7.81
C TRP A 71 -20.84 9.56 6.84
N LEU A 72 -21.48 9.00 5.83
CA LEU A 72 -22.29 9.77 4.89
C LEU A 72 -23.53 10.42 5.54
N ASP A 73 -23.97 9.92 6.69
CA ASP A 73 -25.18 10.38 7.37
C ASP A 73 -24.94 11.59 8.28
N GLN A 74 -23.69 11.97 8.51
CA GLN A 74 -23.29 13.05 9.41
C GLN A 74 -22.90 14.32 8.65
N GLU A 75 -23.23 15.48 9.18
CA GLU A 75 -22.75 16.75 8.64
C GLU A 75 -21.26 16.93 8.96
N HIS A 76 -20.43 16.91 7.92
CA HIS A 76 -19.02 17.30 8.04
C HIS A 76 -18.90 18.80 7.74
N GLN A 77 -18.51 19.60 8.73
CA GLN A 77 -18.30 21.03 8.56
C GLN A 77 -17.31 21.26 7.42
N THR A 78 -17.67 22.11 6.48
CA THR A 78 -16.77 22.55 5.41
C THR A 78 -15.81 23.55 6.02
N THR A 79 -14.67 23.11 6.50
CA THR A 79 -13.51 23.98 6.52
C THR A 79 -13.23 24.29 5.06
N ASN A 80 -13.25 25.57 4.69
CA ASN A 80 -12.93 26.04 3.35
C ASN A 80 -11.58 25.48 2.91
N ILE A 81 -11.62 24.42 2.13
CA ILE A 81 -10.45 23.93 1.41
C ILE A 81 -10.30 24.83 0.18
N THR A 82 -9.74 26.01 0.39
CA THR A 82 -9.08 26.72 -0.69
C THR A 82 -7.95 25.82 -1.16
N LYS A 83 -8.06 25.30 -2.38
CA LYS A 83 -7.04 24.52 -3.05
C LYS A 83 -5.74 25.34 -3.18
N LYS A 84 -4.88 25.20 -2.21
CA LYS A 84 -3.46 24.95 -2.40
C LYS A 84 -3.29 23.47 -2.11
N PRO A 85 -2.38 22.75 -2.79
CA PRO A 85 -1.91 21.50 -2.25
C PRO A 85 -1.21 21.88 -0.94
N ASP A 86 -1.99 22.02 0.14
CA ASP A 86 -1.44 21.89 1.46
C ASP A 86 -0.99 20.43 1.51
N VAL A 87 0.30 20.26 1.27
CA VAL A 87 1.05 19.24 1.95
C VAL A 87 0.82 19.54 3.42
N SER A 88 -0.34 19.15 3.95
CA SER A 88 -0.48 18.95 5.37
C SER A 88 0.54 17.87 5.66
N ILE A 89 1.69 18.29 6.15
CA ILE A 89 2.57 17.46 6.91
C ILE A 89 1.73 17.08 8.14
N THR A 90 0.82 16.11 7.96
CA THR A 90 0.37 15.35 9.09
C THR A 90 1.67 14.87 9.70
N ASN A 91 1.87 15.06 10.99
CA ASN A 91 2.93 14.45 11.78
C ASN A 91 2.76 12.92 11.74
N LYS A 92 2.72 12.35 10.56
CA LYS A 92 2.85 10.93 10.35
C LYS A 92 4.31 10.67 10.71
N LYS A 93 4.52 10.03 11.85
CA LYS A 93 5.84 9.61 12.32
C LYS A 93 6.54 8.96 11.13
N ILE A 94 7.52 9.65 10.56
CA ILE A 94 8.31 9.11 9.45
C ILE A 94 9.11 7.96 10.08
N THR A 95 8.81 6.74 9.71
CA THR A 95 9.57 5.58 10.16
C THR A 95 10.83 5.50 9.31
N LEU A 96 11.99 5.66 9.95
CA LEU A 96 13.28 5.40 9.32
C LEU A 96 13.56 3.91 9.38
N VAL A 97 13.90 3.33 8.25
CA VAL A 97 14.10 1.90 8.06
C VAL A 97 15.57 1.65 7.68
N PRO A 98 16.29 0.75 8.36
CA PRO A 98 17.70 0.49 8.12
C PRO A 98 17.91 -0.37 6.86
N VAL A 99 19.02 -0.11 6.17
CA VAL A 99 19.54 -1.00 5.15
C VAL A 99 20.39 -2.06 5.82
N ILE A 100 20.03 -3.33 5.67
CA ILE A 100 20.75 -4.45 6.25
C ILE A 100 21.32 -5.38 5.18
N SER A 101 22.22 -6.25 5.58
CA SER A 101 22.77 -7.31 4.70
C SER A 101 21.80 -8.49 4.57
N TRP A 102 21.97 -9.28 3.52
CA TRP A 102 21.20 -10.50 3.30
C TRP A 102 21.42 -11.54 4.41
N VAL A 103 22.59 -11.58 5.01
CA VAL A 103 22.90 -12.45 6.16
C VAL A 103 22.10 -12.03 7.38
N GLN A 104 22.07 -10.73 7.68
CA GLN A 104 21.28 -10.21 8.79
C GLN A 104 19.77 -10.44 8.59
N ALA A 105 19.28 -10.40 7.37
CA ALA A 105 17.87 -10.67 7.08
C ALA A 105 17.44 -12.08 7.51
N GLY A 106 18.30 -13.07 7.36
CA GLY A 106 18.04 -14.46 7.78
C GLY A 106 17.77 -14.61 9.27
N ALA A 107 18.44 -13.81 10.11
CA ALA A 107 18.30 -13.84 11.56
C ALA A 107 17.43 -12.68 12.12
N TRP A 108 16.84 -11.85 11.23
CA TRP A 108 16.22 -10.59 11.62
C TRP A 108 15.08 -10.71 12.64
N LYS A 109 14.27 -11.75 12.54
CA LYS A 109 13.17 -12.01 13.49
C LYS A 109 13.67 -12.27 14.92
N GLU A 110 14.87 -12.81 15.07
CA GLU A 110 15.46 -13.18 16.37
C GLU A 110 16.24 -12.03 16.99
N VAL A 111 16.90 -11.24 16.16
CA VAL A 111 17.89 -10.24 16.57
C VAL A 111 17.34 -8.81 16.47
N GLY A 112 16.57 -8.54 15.44
CA GLY A 112 15.95 -7.24 15.18
C GLY A 112 16.97 -6.08 15.20
N TYR A 113 16.52 -4.93 15.68
CA TYR A 113 17.33 -3.72 15.78
C TYR A 113 18.44 -3.78 16.83
N SER A 114 18.47 -4.80 17.70
CA SER A 114 19.46 -4.88 18.78
C SER A 114 20.90 -5.04 18.29
N GLU A 115 21.10 -5.56 17.10
CA GLU A 115 22.42 -5.70 16.46
C GLU A 115 22.71 -4.64 15.39
N VAL A 116 21.82 -3.66 15.21
CA VAL A 116 22.00 -2.60 14.24
C VAL A 116 22.37 -1.30 14.93
N ASP A 117 23.58 -0.84 14.73
CA ASP A 117 23.96 0.51 15.13
C ASP A 117 23.36 1.53 14.17
N LEU A 118 22.19 2.07 14.54
CA LEU A 118 21.46 3.06 13.73
C LEU A 118 22.25 4.36 13.52
N SER A 119 23.31 4.61 14.31
CA SER A 119 24.14 5.81 14.14
C SER A 119 25.07 5.70 12.93
N THR A 120 25.42 4.49 12.54
CA THR A 120 26.34 4.20 11.43
C THR A 120 25.64 3.51 10.25
N THR A 121 24.43 2.98 10.46
CA THR A 121 23.67 2.27 9.44
C THR A 121 22.91 3.23 8.54
N GLU A 122 22.99 3.03 7.24
CA GLU A 122 22.22 3.77 6.25
C GLU A 122 20.72 3.53 6.47
N THR A 123 19.94 4.62 6.60
CA THR A 123 18.49 4.54 6.83
C THR A 123 17.73 5.37 5.80
N TYR A 124 16.52 4.93 5.46
CA TYR A 124 15.62 5.66 4.57
C TYR A 124 14.21 5.76 5.17
N PRO A 125 13.48 6.86 4.89
CA PRO A 125 12.08 6.97 5.27
C PRO A 125 11.24 5.95 4.50
N CYS A 126 10.38 5.20 5.20
CA CYS A 126 9.44 4.30 4.54
C CYS A 126 8.30 5.11 3.92
N PRO A 127 8.07 5.00 2.59
CA PRO A 127 7.04 5.81 1.91
C PRO A 127 5.62 5.27 2.08
N VAL A 128 5.48 4.06 2.63
CA VAL A 128 4.21 3.38 2.91
C VAL A 128 4.09 3.05 4.40
N PRO A 129 2.89 2.76 4.93
CA PRO A 129 2.77 2.21 6.29
C PRO A 129 3.59 0.94 6.43
N CYS A 130 4.35 0.83 7.51
CA CYS A 130 5.25 -0.30 7.76
C CYS A 130 5.32 -0.64 9.25
N GLY A 131 5.59 -1.91 9.55
CA GLY A 131 5.81 -2.40 10.92
C GLY A 131 7.13 -1.93 11.52
N GLU A 132 7.29 -2.09 12.82
CA GLU A 132 8.49 -1.70 13.54
C GLU A 132 9.71 -2.54 13.15
N MET A 133 9.50 -3.75 12.66
CA MET A 133 10.55 -4.68 12.23
C MET A 133 10.91 -4.58 10.75
N THR A 134 10.39 -3.57 10.04
CA THR A 134 10.68 -3.36 8.61
C THR A 134 12.15 -3.04 8.39
N TYR A 135 12.74 -3.60 7.34
CA TYR A 135 14.11 -3.37 6.93
C TYR A 135 14.23 -3.22 5.41
N ILE A 136 15.38 -2.76 4.95
CA ILE A 136 15.67 -2.59 3.53
C ILE A 136 16.79 -3.56 3.13
N LEU A 137 16.61 -4.21 1.99
CA LEU A 137 17.67 -4.94 1.29
C LEU A 137 18.00 -4.25 -0.03
N ARG A 138 19.26 -4.33 -0.42
CA ARG A 138 19.67 -4.03 -1.79
C ARG A 138 19.61 -5.31 -2.61
N VAL A 139 18.87 -5.26 -3.72
CA VAL A 139 18.74 -6.40 -4.62
C VAL A 139 20.12 -6.81 -5.12
N ILE A 140 20.41 -8.09 -5.05
CA ILE A 140 21.60 -8.74 -5.60
C ILE A 140 21.19 -9.82 -6.59
N GLY A 141 22.04 -10.08 -7.58
CA GLY A 141 21.73 -11.06 -8.62
C GLY A 141 20.63 -10.58 -9.57
N ASP A 142 20.27 -11.43 -10.49
CA ASP A 142 19.40 -11.13 -11.62
C ASP A 142 18.16 -12.04 -11.73
N SER A 143 17.90 -12.87 -10.71
CA SER A 143 16.74 -13.78 -10.69
C SER A 143 15.38 -13.05 -10.76
N MET A 144 15.33 -11.78 -10.37
CA MET A 144 14.11 -10.96 -10.34
C MET A 144 14.06 -9.88 -11.43
N ILE A 145 14.98 -9.92 -12.41
CA ILE A 145 14.86 -9.13 -13.62
C ILE A 145 13.62 -9.67 -14.40
N ASP A 146 12.73 -8.86 -14.98
CA ASP A 146 12.80 -7.46 -15.40
C ASP A 146 12.29 -6.44 -14.37
N GLU A 147 11.69 -6.87 -13.28
CA GLU A 147 11.02 -5.98 -12.33
C GLU A 147 12.02 -5.32 -11.38
N TYR A 148 13.01 -6.10 -10.90
CA TYR A 148 14.04 -5.65 -9.98
C TYR A 148 15.43 -5.84 -10.55
N ARG A 149 16.27 -4.81 -10.42
CA ARG A 149 17.66 -4.84 -10.88
C ARG A 149 18.61 -4.84 -9.70
N PRO A 150 19.82 -5.40 -9.84
CA PRO A 150 20.85 -5.28 -8.82
C PRO A 150 21.08 -3.82 -8.41
N GLY A 151 21.05 -3.58 -7.09
CA GLY A 151 21.17 -2.25 -6.49
C GLY A 151 19.84 -1.54 -6.22
N ASP A 152 18.70 -2.02 -6.73
CA ASP A 152 17.40 -1.53 -6.31
C ASP A 152 17.19 -1.81 -4.81
N MET A 153 16.43 -0.95 -4.14
CA MET A 153 16.07 -1.14 -2.74
C MET A 153 14.68 -1.75 -2.63
N ILE A 154 14.54 -2.73 -1.77
CA ILE A 154 13.26 -3.34 -1.39
C ILE A 154 13.05 -3.17 0.10
N PHE A 155 11.87 -2.66 0.47
CA PHE A 155 11.42 -2.52 1.86
C PHE A 155 10.66 -3.77 2.23
N VAL A 156 11.14 -4.47 3.22
CA VAL A 156 10.65 -5.79 3.61
C VAL A 156 10.04 -5.70 5.00
N ASP A 157 8.80 -6.11 5.14
CA ASP A 157 8.10 -6.17 6.42
C ASP A 157 7.85 -7.62 6.82
N PRO A 158 8.48 -8.10 7.93
CA PRO A 158 8.30 -9.46 8.43
C PRO A 158 6.92 -9.74 9.04
N GLU A 159 6.17 -8.69 9.38
CA GLU A 159 4.87 -8.79 10.05
C GLU A 159 3.71 -8.86 9.05
N VAL A 160 3.97 -8.54 7.77
CA VAL A 160 2.97 -8.60 6.70
C VAL A 160 2.88 -10.04 6.18
N PRO A 161 1.72 -10.71 6.32
CA PRO A 161 1.51 -12.04 5.76
C PRO A 161 1.63 -12.03 4.24
N ALA A 162 2.43 -12.94 3.70
CA ALA A 162 2.60 -13.07 2.25
C ALA A 162 1.41 -13.79 1.61
N CYS A 163 0.92 -13.24 0.50
CA CYS A 163 -0.15 -13.78 -0.33
C CYS A 163 0.36 -14.13 -1.74
N HIS A 164 -0.48 -14.83 -2.51
CA HIS A 164 -0.19 -15.12 -3.92
C HIS A 164 0.12 -13.83 -4.70
N GLY A 165 1.22 -13.82 -5.42
CA GLY A 165 1.68 -12.68 -6.23
C GLY A 165 2.61 -11.72 -5.50
N ASP A 166 2.75 -11.84 -4.18
CA ASP A 166 3.67 -11.01 -3.42
C ASP A 166 5.13 -11.39 -3.68
N ASP A 167 5.98 -10.39 -3.64
CA ASP A 167 7.43 -10.58 -3.65
C ASP A 167 7.92 -10.75 -2.22
N VAL A 168 8.69 -11.82 -1.99
CA VAL A 168 9.03 -12.27 -0.64
C VAL A 168 10.50 -12.56 -0.48
N ILE A 169 10.98 -12.43 0.75
CA ILE A 169 12.27 -12.95 1.19
C ILE A 169 12.03 -14.30 1.87
N ALA A 170 12.72 -15.32 1.41
CA ALA A 170 12.66 -16.66 1.97
C ALA A 170 14.03 -17.12 2.46
N LEU A 171 14.06 -17.78 3.63
CA LEU A 171 15.23 -18.44 4.19
C LEU A 171 15.19 -19.91 3.80
N MET A 172 16.21 -20.38 3.08
CA MET A 172 16.40 -21.78 2.71
C MET A 172 16.99 -22.54 3.87
N HIS A 173 16.35 -23.66 4.28
CA HIS A 173 16.75 -24.37 5.50
C HIS A 173 18.00 -25.24 5.31
N ASP A 174 18.24 -25.69 4.08
CA ASP A 174 19.37 -26.55 3.73
C ASP A 174 20.70 -25.78 3.65
N THR A 175 20.65 -24.55 3.12
CA THR A 175 21.85 -23.71 2.93
C THR A 175 21.97 -22.60 3.97
N GLY A 176 20.88 -22.24 4.66
CA GLY A 176 20.80 -21.07 5.53
C GLY A 176 20.84 -19.74 4.76
N GLU A 177 20.73 -19.79 3.43
CA GLU A 177 20.77 -18.60 2.59
C GLU A 177 19.38 -17.96 2.42
N THR A 178 19.35 -16.65 2.29
CA THR A 178 18.14 -15.91 1.97
C THR A 178 18.03 -15.68 0.46
N THR A 179 16.81 -15.81 -0.07
CA THR A 179 16.52 -15.59 -1.49
C THR A 179 15.31 -14.67 -1.69
N PHE A 180 15.33 -13.94 -2.79
CA PHE A 180 14.26 -13.02 -3.21
C PHE A 180 13.50 -13.61 -4.38
N LYS A 181 12.18 -13.83 -4.20
CA LYS A 181 11.33 -14.48 -5.20
C LYS A 181 9.89 -14.01 -5.09
N ARG A 182 9.08 -14.29 -6.12
CA ARG A 182 7.63 -14.11 -6.07
C ARG A 182 6.95 -15.36 -5.54
N LEU A 183 6.04 -15.16 -4.57
CA LEU A 183 5.22 -16.26 -4.06
C LEU A 183 4.10 -16.57 -5.05
N ILE A 184 4.01 -17.82 -5.46
CA ILE A 184 2.92 -18.34 -6.30
C ILE A 184 2.18 -19.42 -5.51
N GLU A 185 0.86 -19.30 -5.47
CA GLU A 185 -0.03 -20.32 -4.90
C GLU A 185 -0.89 -20.90 -6.03
N ASP A 186 -0.84 -22.21 -6.20
CA ASP A 186 -1.61 -22.97 -7.19
C ASP A 186 -2.33 -24.11 -6.46
N GLY A 187 -3.60 -23.91 -6.20
CA GLY A 187 -4.39 -24.82 -5.36
C GLY A 187 -3.80 -24.96 -3.95
N THR A 188 -3.35 -26.16 -3.61
CA THR A 188 -2.69 -26.44 -2.31
C THR A 188 -1.17 -26.34 -2.36
N GLN A 189 -0.61 -26.02 -3.52
CA GLN A 189 0.84 -25.98 -3.74
C GLN A 189 1.33 -24.53 -3.69
N ARG A 190 2.50 -24.34 -3.09
CA ARG A 190 3.17 -23.02 -3.03
C ARG A 190 4.55 -23.12 -3.66
N TYR A 191 4.93 -22.08 -4.37
CA TYR A 191 6.21 -21.97 -5.08
C TYR A 191 6.83 -20.60 -4.87
N LEU A 192 8.16 -20.57 -4.87
CA LEU A 192 8.95 -19.35 -5.03
C LEU A 192 9.35 -19.25 -6.50
N LYS A 193 8.94 -18.17 -7.17
CA LYS A 193 9.18 -17.96 -8.60
C LYS A 193 10.22 -16.88 -8.84
N ALA A 194 11.24 -17.17 -9.64
CA ALA A 194 12.10 -16.16 -10.24
C ALA A 194 11.34 -15.42 -11.35
N LEU A 195 11.47 -14.10 -11.43
CA LEU A 195 10.81 -13.31 -12.48
C LEU A 195 11.63 -13.27 -13.78
N ASN A 196 12.93 -13.51 -13.70
CA ASN A 196 13.79 -13.58 -14.87
C ASN A 196 13.38 -14.78 -15.76
N PRO A 197 12.90 -14.54 -16.99
CA PRO A 197 12.46 -15.63 -17.87
C PRO A 197 13.59 -16.57 -18.29
N ASN A 198 14.85 -16.11 -18.19
CA ASN A 198 16.05 -16.90 -18.52
C ASN A 198 16.67 -17.57 -17.29
N TRP A 199 16.00 -17.53 -16.12
CA TRP A 199 16.52 -18.21 -14.93
C TRP A 199 16.45 -19.73 -15.10
N PRO A 200 17.52 -20.47 -14.82
CA PRO A 200 17.59 -21.92 -15.14
C PRO A 200 16.50 -22.73 -14.42
N GLU A 201 16.25 -22.40 -13.14
CA GLU A 201 15.22 -23.05 -12.31
C GLU A 201 14.27 -21.99 -11.78
N PRO A 202 13.26 -21.59 -12.58
CA PRO A 202 12.42 -20.44 -12.22
C PRO A 202 11.46 -20.73 -11.04
N TYR A 203 11.21 -21.98 -10.69
CA TYR A 203 10.29 -22.35 -9.62
C TYR A 203 10.97 -23.24 -8.58
N ILE A 204 10.86 -22.85 -7.31
CA ILE A 204 11.24 -23.65 -6.16
C ILE A 204 9.95 -24.02 -5.42
N LYS A 205 9.63 -25.30 -5.33
CA LYS A 205 8.45 -25.78 -4.59
C LYS A 205 8.69 -25.61 -3.09
N ILE A 206 7.71 -25.02 -2.39
CA ILE A 206 7.72 -24.93 -0.93
C ILE A 206 7.11 -26.21 -0.36
N ASN A 207 7.95 -27.01 0.30
CA ASN A 207 7.57 -28.30 0.89
C ASN A 207 8.15 -28.49 2.30
N GLY A 208 8.39 -27.39 3.03
CA GLY A 208 9.07 -27.36 4.32
C GLY A 208 10.58 -27.11 4.22
N ASN A 209 11.10 -26.90 3.02
CA ASN A 209 12.51 -26.61 2.74
C ASN A 209 12.90 -25.15 2.91
N CYS A 210 11.93 -24.26 3.11
CA CYS A 210 12.17 -22.82 3.33
C CYS A 210 11.09 -22.20 4.20
N SER A 211 11.40 -21.03 4.77
CA SER A 211 10.46 -20.18 5.49
C SER A 211 10.41 -18.80 4.84
N ILE A 212 9.22 -18.24 4.63
CA ILE A 212 9.07 -16.84 4.25
C ILE A 212 9.34 -16.00 5.49
N ILE A 213 10.32 -15.10 5.39
CA ILE A 213 10.78 -14.27 6.51
C ILE A 213 10.40 -12.80 6.37
N GLY A 214 9.84 -12.39 5.24
CA GLY A 214 9.30 -11.05 5.04
C GLY A 214 8.67 -10.84 3.67
N THR A 215 7.75 -9.90 3.62
CA THR A 215 7.03 -9.50 2.40
C THR A 215 7.52 -8.13 1.95
N VAL A 216 7.76 -7.96 0.65
CA VAL A 216 8.15 -6.66 0.09
C VAL A 216 6.92 -5.76 0.03
N ILE A 217 6.97 -4.64 0.75
CA ILE A 217 5.88 -3.66 0.84
C ILE A 217 6.11 -2.44 -0.05
N PHE A 218 7.35 -2.20 -0.46
CA PHE A 218 7.72 -1.11 -1.37
C PHE A 218 9.07 -1.39 -2.02
N SER A 219 9.28 -0.84 -3.20
CA SER A 219 10.59 -0.86 -3.86
C SER A 219 10.96 0.50 -4.43
N GLY A 220 12.24 0.80 -4.49
CA GLY A 220 12.75 2.05 -5.02
C GLY A 220 14.08 1.90 -5.76
N LYS A 221 14.32 2.79 -6.72
CA LYS A 221 15.55 2.82 -7.51
C LYS A 221 16.38 4.01 -7.07
N PRO A 222 17.45 3.82 -6.27
CA PRO A 222 18.29 4.93 -5.87
C PRO A 222 18.98 5.52 -7.09
N ARG A 223 18.83 6.84 -7.27
CA ARG A 223 19.55 7.58 -8.32
C ARG A 223 20.72 8.28 -7.70
N ARG A 224 21.90 8.22 -8.36
CA ARG A 224 23.06 9.03 -7.94
C ARG A 224 22.70 10.51 -8.07
N TYR A 225 22.55 11.19 -6.96
CA TYR A 225 22.45 12.64 -6.92
C TYR A 225 23.87 13.21 -7.06
N LYS A 226 24.18 13.81 -8.19
CA LYS A 226 25.42 14.59 -8.30
C LYS A 226 25.19 15.91 -7.58
N ILE A 227 25.68 16.03 -6.35
CA ILE A 227 25.85 17.34 -5.72
C ILE A 227 26.88 18.06 -6.61
N LYS A 228 26.45 19.13 -7.30
CA LYS A 228 27.40 20.04 -7.91
C LYS A 228 28.18 20.69 -6.77
N ALA A 229 29.47 20.40 -6.69
CA ALA A 229 30.42 21.15 -5.86
C ALA A 229 30.49 22.61 -6.31
#